data_562bbaa76d20fab2ba5596ee31e11839
#
_entry.id   562bbaa76d20fab2ba5596ee31e11839
#
_cell.length_a   1.000
_cell.length_b   1.000
_cell.length_c   1.000
_cell.angle_alpha   90.00
_cell.angle_beta   90.00
_cell.angle_gamma   90.00
#
_symmetry.space_group_name_H-M   'P 1'
#
loop_
_entity.id
_entity.type
_entity.pdbx_description
1 polymer ?
#
loop_
_entity_poly.entity_id
_entity_poly.type
_entity_poly.pdbx_seq_one_letter_code
_entity_poly.pdbx_strand_id
1 'polypeptide(L)'
;VAVVFFPLMAFHFMDPGRLIDGELELVAPHPRWIDDLLAGSDPSQGRPTRPQIEDFLRIAPNGRQSAQPGSGRVPAYHFWMRLHPANRPMLPRWAHGEIGLPAPLQIAGGIGLRVGHTRDIELYLGNIGYNVQPFARGNHYAERACRLIRPLALAHGIRPLWITCNPDNIPSRRTCERLGCTLIETVPLPADHVLRSRGDREKLRFRWEI
;
A
#
# COMPACT_ATOMS: atom_id res chain seq x y z
N VAL A 1 44.09 3.85 9.67
CA VAL A 1 42.87 4.53 9.22
C VAL A 1 41.74 4.01 10.14
N ALA A 2 41.31 4.85 11.09
CA ALA A 2 40.22 4.51 12.00
C ALA A 2 38.91 4.55 11.22
N VAL A 3 38.25 3.41 11.07
CA VAL A 3 36.89 3.33 10.54
C VAL A 3 35.96 3.84 11.66
N VAL A 4 35.51 5.08 11.52
CA VAL A 4 34.50 5.64 12.42
C VAL A 4 33.18 4.95 12.09
N PHE A 5 32.79 3.99 12.92
CA PHE A 5 31.43 3.44 12.92
C PHE A 5 30.49 4.54 13.42
N PHE A 6 29.80 5.23 12.53
CA PHE A 6 28.60 5.94 12.90
C PHE A 6 27.57 4.88 13.30
N PRO A 7 27.00 4.94 14.52
CA PRO A 7 25.89 4.07 14.87
C PRO A 7 24.77 4.35 13.85
N LEU A 8 24.27 3.31 13.17
CA LEU A 8 23.04 3.43 12.38
C LEU A 8 21.98 3.99 13.32
N MET A 9 21.66 5.28 13.14
CA MET A 9 20.56 5.88 13.87
C MET A 9 19.33 5.04 13.60
N ALA A 10 18.71 4.51 14.65
CA ALA A 10 17.46 3.75 14.52
C ALA A 10 16.43 4.64 13.81
N PHE A 11 15.83 4.13 12.75
CA PHE A 11 14.78 4.86 12.03
C PHE A 11 13.64 5.20 13.00
N HIS A 12 13.31 6.48 13.08
CA HIS A 12 12.25 6.96 13.94
C HIS A 12 10.93 7.05 13.17
N PHE A 13 9.97 6.17 13.52
CA PHE A 13 8.63 6.26 12.99
C PHE A 13 7.89 7.47 13.58
N MET A 14 7.38 8.33 12.70
CA MET A 14 6.54 9.46 13.11
C MET A 14 5.12 8.98 13.40
N ASP A 15 4.41 9.70 14.26
CA ASP A 15 2.98 9.55 14.41
C ASP A 15 2.30 10.24 13.21
N PRO A 16 1.57 9.51 12.37
CA PRO A 16 0.91 10.10 11.21
C PRO A 16 -0.31 10.94 11.60
N GLY A 17 -0.73 10.94 12.87
CA GLY A 17 -2.00 11.50 13.28
C GLY A 17 -3.20 10.75 12.65
N ARG A 18 -4.33 11.42 12.57
CA ARG A 18 -5.53 10.85 11.97
C ARG A 18 -5.59 11.10 10.47
N LEU A 19 -5.46 10.06 9.67
CA LEU A 19 -5.49 10.10 8.21
C LEU A 19 -6.90 9.76 7.72
N ILE A 20 -7.75 10.75 7.54
CA ILE A 20 -9.18 10.59 7.17
C ILE A 20 -9.62 11.68 6.19
N ASP A 21 -10.52 11.32 5.28
CA ASP A 21 -11.16 12.24 4.32
C ASP A 21 -12.71 12.23 4.36
N GLY A 22 -13.27 11.95 5.53
CA GLY A 22 -14.71 11.86 5.74
C GLY A 22 -15.27 10.45 5.58
N GLU A 23 -14.97 9.72 4.52
CA GLU A 23 -15.45 8.35 4.25
C GLU A 23 -14.38 7.30 4.48
N LEU A 24 -13.15 7.59 4.03
CA LEU A 24 -12.01 6.70 4.10
C LEU A 24 -11.09 7.12 5.25
N GLU A 25 -10.75 6.18 6.10
CA GLU A 25 -9.74 6.35 7.14
C GLU A 25 -8.63 5.32 6.98
N LEU A 26 -7.38 5.76 7.04
CA LEU A 26 -6.23 4.87 7.09
C LEU A 26 -5.96 4.49 8.55
N VAL A 27 -6.15 3.23 8.88
CA VAL A 27 -5.97 2.70 10.24
C VAL A 27 -4.79 1.73 10.28
N ALA A 28 -4.12 1.67 11.44
CA ALA A 28 -3.10 0.64 11.63
C ALA A 28 -3.72 -0.75 11.51
N PRO A 29 -3.05 -1.71 10.83
CA PRO A 29 -3.48 -3.09 10.78
C PRO A 29 -3.67 -3.67 12.18
N HIS A 30 -4.78 -4.37 12.39
CA HIS A 30 -5.14 -4.91 13.72
C HIS A 30 -5.87 -6.26 13.59
N PRO A 31 -5.64 -7.23 14.48
CA PRO A 31 -6.25 -8.56 14.42
C PRO A 31 -7.78 -8.55 14.32
N ARG A 32 -8.47 -7.59 14.93
CA ARG A 32 -9.95 -7.46 14.90
C ARG A 32 -10.54 -7.32 13.49
N TRP A 33 -9.72 -6.95 12.49
CA TRP A 33 -10.15 -6.74 11.10
C TRP A 33 -9.81 -7.91 10.17
N ILE A 34 -9.22 -9.01 10.69
CA ILE A 34 -8.77 -10.14 9.85
C ILE A 34 -9.95 -10.77 9.11
N ASP A 35 -11.06 -11.01 9.82
CA ASP A 35 -12.24 -11.65 9.22
C ASP A 35 -12.85 -10.78 8.13
N ASP A 36 -12.94 -9.48 8.38
CA ASP A 36 -13.42 -8.49 7.44
C ASP A 36 -12.53 -8.44 6.18
N LEU A 37 -11.21 -8.42 6.35
CA LEU A 37 -10.24 -8.45 5.25
C LEU A 37 -10.36 -9.75 4.44
N LEU A 38 -10.48 -10.90 5.09
CA LEU A 38 -10.62 -12.20 4.43
C LEU A 38 -11.94 -12.29 3.67
N ALA A 39 -13.05 -11.84 4.24
CA ALA A 39 -14.35 -11.86 3.59
C ALA A 39 -14.40 -10.97 2.33
N GLY A 40 -13.71 -9.82 2.35
CA GLY A 40 -13.64 -8.90 1.20
C GLY A 40 -12.66 -9.33 0.11
N SER A 41 -11.79 -10.31 0.36
CA SER A 41 -10.73 -10.71 -0.58
C SER A 41 -11.26 -11.70 -1.63
N ASP A 42 -10.80 -11.52 -2.87
CA ASP A 42 -11.10 -12.43 -3.98
C ASP A 42 -10.21 -13.69 -3.92
N PRO A 43 -10.78 -14.88 -3.74
CA PRO A 43 -10.00 -16.12 -3.71
C PRO A 43 -9.19 -16.38 -4.98
N SER A 44 -9.67 -15.94 -6.14
CA SER A 44 -9.00 -16.15 -7.43
C SER A 44 -7.76 -15.28 -7.64
N GLN A 45 -7.59 -14.23 -6.87
CA GLN A 45 -6.49 -13.25 -7.01
C GLN A 45 -5.38 -13.41 -5.93
N GLY A 46 -5.21 -14.61 -5.41
CA GLY A 46 -4.18 -14.86 -4.41
C GLY A 46 -4.54 -14.27 -3.04
N ARG A 47 -5.75 -14.54 -2.57
CA ARG A 47 -6.24 -14.17 -1.24
C ARG A 47 -5.21 -14.56 -0.16
N PRO A 48 -4.81 -13.62 0.73
CA PRO A 48 -3.95 -13.98 1.84
C PRO A 48 -4.68 -14.95 2.79
N THR A 49 -3.95 -15.89 3.37
CA THR A 49 -4.47 -16.75 4.41
C THR A 49 -4.40 -16.06 5.78
N ARG A 50 -5.23 -16.51 6.74
CA ARG A 50 -5.17 -15.99 8.10
C ARG A 50 -3.75 -16.04 8.69
N PRO A 51 -3.00 -17.15 8.63
CA PRO A 51 -1.62 -17.17 9.12
C PRO A 51 -0.70 -16.15 8.48
N GLN A 52 -0.84 -15.91 7.17
CA GLN A 52 -0.05 -14.87 6.48
C GLN A 52 -0.36 -13.47 6.98
N ILE A 53 -1.62 -13.18 7.31
CA ILE A 53 -2.00 -11.89 7.88
C ILE A 53 -1.47 -11.75 9.31
N GLU A 54 -1.58 -12.79 10.12
CA GLU A 54 -1.05 -12.83 11.50
C GLU A 54 0.47 -12.66 11.51
N ASP A 55 1.20 -13.34 10.61
CA ASP A 55 2.63 -13.13 10.41
C ASP A 55 2.98 -11.70 10.01
N PHE A 56 2.20 -11.12 9.10
CA PHE A 56 2.37 -9.72 8.73
C PHE A 56 2.18 -8.78 9.93
N LEU A 57 1.14 -8.99 10.75
CA LEU A 57 0.90 -8.17 11.96
C LEU A 57 2.03 -8.28 12.99
N ARG A 58 2.69 -9.45 13.06
CA ARG A 58 3.86 -9.66 13.92
C ARG A 58 5.10 -8.95 13.39
N ILE A 59 5.30 -8.93 12.07
CA ILE A 59 6.45 -8.28 11.41
C ILE A 59 6.28 -6.76 11.39
N ALA A 60 5.06 -6.27 11.26
CA ALA A 60 4.72 -4.86 11.19
C ALA A 60 3.73 -4.44 12.30
N PRO A 61 4.14 -4.48 13.57
CA PRO A 61 3.27 -4.10 14.68
C PRO A 61 2.80 -2.66 14.52
N ASN A 62 1.49 -2.43 14.71
CA ASN A 62 0.86 -1.13 14.49
C ASN A 62 1.13 -0.54 13.09
N GLY A 63 1.33 -1.40 12.09
CA GLY A 63 1.62 -0.98 10.72
C GLY A 63 3.02 -0.40 10.51
N ARG A 64 3.95 -0.57 11.43
CA ARG A 64 5.32 -0.06 11.36
C ARG A 64 6.30 -1.20 11.15
N GLN A 65 6.89 -1.27 9.96
CA GLN A 65 7.90 -2.29 9.62
C GLN A 65 9.28 -1.66 9.59
N SER A 66 10.17 -2.13 10.45
CA SER A 66 11.57 -1.68 10.48
C SER A 66 12.35 -2.18 9.27
N ALA A 67 13.43 -1.46 8.93
CA ALA A 67 14.41 -1.95 7.96
C ALA A 67 15.01 -3.28 8.44
N GLN A 68 15.33 -4.15 7.48
CA GLN A 68 16.04 -5.39 7.77
C GLN A 68 17.43 -5.33 7.15
N PRO A 69 18.50 -5.28 7.96
CA PRO A 69 19.87 -5.26 7.46
C PRO A 69 20.12 -6.42 6.51
N GLY A 70 20.78 -6.14 5.38
CA GLY A 70 21.14 -7.15 4.36
C GLY A 70 19.99 -7.61 3.44
N SER A 71 18.73 -7.24 3.73
CA SER A 71 17.59 -7.67 2.88
C SER A 71 17.18 -6.64 1.82
N GLY A 72 17.77 -5.44 1.82
CA GLY A 72 17.35 -4.33 0.98
C GLY A 72 16.00 -3.70 1.38
N ARG A 73 15.37 -4.21 2.44
CA ARG A 73 14.10 -3.67 2.92
C ARG A 73 14.32 -2.39 3.73
N VAL A 74 13.63 -1.32 3.31
CA VAL A 74 13.60 -0.04 4.02
C VAL A 74 12.48 -0.01 5.07
N PRO A 75 12.51 0.95 6.01
CA PRO A 75 11.36 1.19 6.90
C PRO A 75 10.09 1.43 6.09
N ALA A 76 8.97 0.94 6.59
CA ALA A 76 7.69 1.12 5.91
C ALA A 76 6.53 1.29 6.89
N TYR A 77 5.57 2.10 6.48
CA TYR A 77 4.26 2.18 7.11
C TYR A 77 3.27 1.36 6.30
N HIS A 78 2.35 0.71 7.01
CA HIS A 78 1.24 -0.04 6.44
C HIS A 78 -0.05 0.40 7.10
N PHE A 79 -1.08 0.65 6.29
CA PHE A 79 -2.41 1.01 6.75
C PHE A 79 -3.45 0.14 6.05
N TRP A 80 -4.54 -0.14 6.75
CA TRP A 80 -5.74 -0.64 6.14
C TRP A 80 -6.70 0.51 5.86
N MET A 81 -7.35 0.45 4.71
CA MET A 81 -8.33 1.41 4.24
C MET A 81 -9.68 1.07 4.87
N ARG A 82 -10.03 1.72 5.97
CA ARG A 82 -11.30 1.51 6.65
C ARG A 82 -12.36 2.49 6.14
N LEU A 83 -13.55 1.96 5.80
CA LEU A 83 -14.70 2.78 5.46
C LEU A 83 -15.43 3.23 6.73
N HIS A 84 -15.70 4.53 6.84
CA HIS A 84 -16.40 5.07 7.99
C HIS A 84 -17.88 4.64 8.00
N PRO A 85 -18.44 4.18 9.14
CA PRO A 85 -19.81 3.66 9.19
C PRO A 85 -20.90 4.63 8.75
N ALA A 86 -20.68 5.94 8.96
CA ALA A 86 -21.65 6.97 8.59
C ALA A 86 -21.80 7.17 7.06
N ASN A 87 -20.89 6.65 6.24
CA ASN A 87 -20.81 6.93 4.80
C ASN A 87 -21.03 5.68 3.94
N ARG A 88 -21.72 4.69 4.46
CA ARG A 88 -22.04 3.42 3.78
C ARG A 88 -22.90 3.49 2.50
N PRO A 89 -23.56 4.61 2.12
CA PRO A 89 -24.43 4.65 0.94
C PRO A 89 -23.70 4.48 -0.40
N MET A 90 -22.35 4.59 -0.43
CA MET A 90 -21.58 4.56 -1.67
C MET A 90 -21.00 3.18 -2.05
N LEU A 91 -21.21 2.16 -1.22
CA LEU A 91 -20.89 0.79 -1.66
C LEU A 91 -21.86 0.39 -2.78
N PRO A 92 -21.39 -0.19 -3.89
CA PRO A 92 -22.27 -0.65 -4.96
C PRO A 92 -23.37 -1.55 -4.41
N ARG A 93 -24.60 -1.47 -4.95
CA ARG A 93 -25.76 -2.28 -4.49
C ARG A 93 -25.46 -3.78 -4.34
N TRP A 94 -24.59 -4.32 -5.19
CA TRP A 94 -24.15 -5.72 -5.13
C TRP A 94 -23.31 -6.04 -3.87
N ALA A 95 -22.71 -5.04 -3.21
CA ALA A 95 -22.00 -5.22 -1.95
C ALA A 95 -22.95 -5.20 -0.72
N HIS A 96 -24.22 -4.84 -0.91
CA HIS A 96 -25.23 -4.72 0.14
C HIS A 96 -26.15 -5.95 0.26
N GLY A 97 -25.63 -7.16 0.17
CA GLY A 97 -26.41 -8.32 0.63
C GLY A 97 -26.81 -9.35 -0.37
N GLU A 98 -26.50 -9.22 -1.67
CA GLU A 98 -26.77 -10.29 -2.65
C GLU A 98 -25.74 -11.42 -2.62
N ILE A 99 -24.62 -11.28 -1.89
CA ILE A 99 -23.54 -12.28 -1.83
C ILE A 99 -23.50 -13.00 -0.47
N GLY A 100 -24.50 -12.84 0.39
CA GLY A 100 -24.49 -13.50 1.70
C GLY A 100 -23.32 -13.09 2.61
N LEU A 101 -22.76 -11.90 2.41
CA LEU A 101 -21.67 -11.38 3.24
C LEU A 101 -22.21 -10.99 4.61
N PRO A 102 -21.59 -11.47 5.70
CA PRO A 102 -21.93 -11.02 7.04
C PRO A 102 -21.63 -9.53 7.16
N ALA A 103 -22.50 -8.75 7.72
CA ALA A 103 -22.39 -7.32 8.04
C ALA A 103 -21.52 -6.47 7.08
N PRO A 104 -21.79 -5.19 6.83
CA PRO A 104 -21.11 -4.43 5.80
C PRO A 104 -19.59 -4.42 6.02
N LEU A 105 -18.85 -4.95 5.04
CA LEU A 105 -17.38 -4.98 5.06
C LEU A 105 -16.85 -3.56 5.23
N GLN A 106 -15.90 -3.41 6.14
CA GLN A 106 -15.32 -2.10 6.48
C GLN A 106 -13.92 -1.89 5.88
N ILE A 107 -13.17 -2.97 5.65
CA ILE A 107 -11.80 -2.88 5.12
C ILE A 107 -11.81 -2.97 3.60
N ALA A 108 -11.72 -1.81 2.97
CA ALA A 108 -11.72 -1.66 1.50
C ALA A 108 -10.40 -2.04 0.83
N GLY A 109 -9.32 -2.25 1.60
CA GLY A 109 -8.00 -2.57 1.06
C GLY A 109 -6.87 -2.17 1.98
N GLY A 110 -5.68 -2.01 1.40
CA GLY A 110 -4.49 -1.57 2.12
C GLY A 110 -3.61 -0.64 1.31
N ILE A 111 -2.79 0.14 2.02
CA ILE A 111 -1.76 1.01 1.44
C ILE A 111 -0.51 0.95 2.30
N GLY A 112 0.67 0.99 1.67
CA GLY A 112 1.96 1.09 2.34
C GLY A 112 2.80 2.22 1.79
N LEU A 113 3.61 2.83 2.67
CA LEU A 113 4.62 3.80 2.34
C LEU A 113 5.99 3.26 2.72
N ARG A 114 6.87 3.04 1.75
CA ARG A 114 8.28 2.71 1.93
C ARG A 114 9.08 3.99 2.08
N VAL A 115 9.81 4.11 3.20
CA VAL A 115 10.59 5.30 3.52
C VAL A 115 12.03 5.09 3.13
N GLY A 116 12.41 5.51 1.94
CA GLY A 116 13.77 5.39 1.41
C GLY A 116 13.86 5.61 -0.10
N HIS A 117 15.10 5.75 -0.55
CA HIS A 117 15.48 6.00 -1.95
C HIS A 117 16.48 4.92 -2.39
N THR A 118 16.06 3.65 -2.45
CA THR A 118 16.88 2.62 -3.04
C THR A 118 16.56 2.48 -4.52
N ARG A 119 17.54 2.01 -5.31
CA ARG A 119 17.33 1.73 -6.73
C ARG A 119 16.12 0.81 -6.97
N ASP A 120 15.94 -0.17 -6.09
CA ASP A 120 14.85 -1.13 -6.17
C ASP A 120 13.46 -0.46 -5.96
N ILE A 121 13.37 0.48 -5.01
CA ILE A 121 12.17 1.29 -4.81
C ILE A 121 11.88 2.16 -6.01
N GLU A 122 12.88 2.87 -6.51
CA GLU A 122 12.68 3.83 -7.60
C GLU A 122 12.34 3.17 -8.94
N LEU A 123 12.88 1.96 -9.19
CA LEU A 123 12.68 1.26 -10.46
C LEU A 123 11.49 0.29 -10.45
N TYR A 124 11.30 -0.46 -9.35
CA TYR A 124 10.46 -1.66 -9.40
C TYR A 124 9.33 -1.69 -8.36
N LEU A 125 9.59 -1.25 -7.12
CA LEU A 125 8.64 -1.39 -6.01
C LEU A 125 7.77 -0.15 -5.78
N GLY A 126 8.28 1.04 -6.12
CA GLY A 126 7.68 2.32 -5.75
C GLY A 126 7.75 2.61 -4.25
N ASN A 127 7.61 3.88 -3.86
CA ASN A 127 7.43 4.25 -2.46
C ASN A 127 6.05 3.84 -1.95
N ILE A 128 5.02 3.95 -2.81
CA ILE A 128 3.64 3.62 -2.46
C ILE A 128 3.23 2.33 -3.17
N GLY A 129 2.64 1.40 -2.39
CA GLY A 129 1.94 0.24 -2.89
C GLY A 129 0.56 0.16 -2.27
N TYR A 130 -0.46 -0.21 -3.04
CA TYR A 130 -1.84 -0.33 -2.57
C TYR A 130 -2.58 -1.48 -3.25
N ASN A 131 -3.63 -1.93 -2.58
CA ASN A 131 -4.63 -2.82 -3.15
C ASN A 131 -6.02 -2.37 -2.70
N VAL A 132 -7.04 -2.60 -3.54
CA VAL A 132 -8.45 -2.34 -3.23
C VAL A 132 -9.23 -3.63 -3.40
N GLN A 133 -10.00 -4.00 -2.38
CA GLN A 133 -10.85 -5.17 -2.38
C GLN A 133 -11.89 -5.09 -3.51
N PRO A 134 -12.28 -6.22 -4.13
CA PRO A 134 -13.22 -6.24 -5.26
C PRO A 134 -14.50 -5.44 -5.02
N PHE A 135 -15.12 -5.61 -3.86
CA PHE A 135 -16.36 -4.91 -3.49
C PHE A 135 -16.22 -3.38 -3.40
N ALA A 136 -15.00 -2.89 -3.17
CA ALA A 136 -14.71 -1.47 -2.96
C ALA A 136 -14.12 -0.77 -4.21
N ARG A 137 -13.90 -1.52 -5.30
CA ARG A 137 -13.36 -0.96 -6.55
C ARG A 137 -14.34 0.04 -7.18
N GLY A 138 -13.82 0.97 -7.98
CA GLY A 138 -14.62 2.01 -8.64
C GLY A 138 -14.85 3.28 -7.82
N ASN A 139 -14.55 3.27 -6.51
CA ASN A 139 -14.78 4.40 -5.58
C ASN A 139 -13.53 5.28 -5.33
N HIS A 140 -12.50 5.15 -6.17
CA HIS A 140 -11.26 5.93 -6.09
C HIS A 140 -10.49 5.82 -4.75
N TYR A 141 -10.72 4.78 -3.95
CA TYR A 141 -10.08 4.65 -2.64
C TYR A 141 -8.56 4.60 -2.70
N ALA A 142 -7.96 4.00 -3.74
CA ALA A 142 -6.51 4.01 -3.93
C ALA A 142 -5.96 5.43 -4.08
N GLU A 143 -6.60 6.27 -4.90
CA GLU A 143 -6.22 7.67 -5.09
C GLU A 143 -6.36 8.45 -3.78
N ARG A 144 -7.50 8.33 -3.10
CA ARG A 144 -7.78 8.99 -1.82
C ARG A 144 -6.77 8.59 -0.75
N ALA A 145 -6.47 7.30 -0.63
CA ALA A 145 -5.45 6.78 0.30
C ALA A 145 -4.05 7.34 -0.01
N CYS A 146 -3.67 7.46 -1.29
CA CYS A 146 -2.41 8.10 -1.67
C CYS A 146 -2.37 9.57 -1.23
N ARG A 147 -3.47 10.33 -1.41
CA ARG A 147 -3.55 11.73 -0.95
C ARG A 147 -3.47 11.84 0.56
N LEU A 148 -4.10 10.92 1.31
CA LEU A 148 -4.05 10.89 2.77
C LEU A 148 -2.65 10.58 3.32
N ILE A 149 -1.88 9.70 2.67
CA ILE A 149 -0.53 9.33 3.13
C ILE A 149 0.56 10.34 2.69
N ARG A 150 0.25 11.24 1.76
CA ARG A 150 1.18 12.24 1.23
C ARG A 150 1.86 13.09 2.31
N PRO A 151 1.15 13.66 3.32
CA PRO A 151 1.79 14.45 4.37
C PRO A 151 2.85 13.66 5.14
N LEU A 152 2.61 12.36 5.39
CA LEU A 152 3.58 11.48 6.05
C LEU A 152 4.83 11.28 5.20
N ALA A 153 4.69 11.12 3.87
CA ALA A 153 5.82 11.03 2.95
C ALA A 153 6.66 12.33 2.95
N LEU A 154 5.99 13.48 2.92
CA LEU A 154 6.64 14.79 3.02
C LEU A 154 7.40 14.98 4.32
N ALA A 155 6.82 14.56 5.45
CA ALA A 155 7.47 14.63 6.75
C ALA A 155 8.77 13.81 6.82
N HIS A 156 8.84 12.70 6.06
CA HIS A 156 10.05 11.90 5.89
C HIS A 156 10.98 12.40 4.78
N GLY A 157 10.70 13.55 4.17
CA GLY A 157 11.54 14.12 3.11
C GLY A 157 11.53 13.35 1.80
N ILE A 158 10.54 12.47 1.55
CA ILE A 158 10.46 11.70 0.31
C ILE A 158 9.89 12.60 -0.77
N ARG A 159 10.75 13.04 -1.70
CA ARG A 159 10.39 13.85 -2.88
C ARG A 159 11.34 13.52 -4.03
N PRO A 160 10.83 13.12 -5.21
CA PRO A 160 9.44 12.77 -5.53
C PRO A 160 9.02 11.43 -4.93
N LEU A 161 7.73 11.13 -4.99
CA LEU A 161 7.21 9.78 -4.73
C LEU A 161 7.19 8.96 -6.02
N TRP A 162 7.62 7.72 -5.92
CA TRP A 162 7.54 6.74 -7.01
C TRP A 162 6.38 5.78 -6.79
N ILE A 163 5.58 5.56 -7.84
CA ILE A 163 4.54 4.55 -7.91
C ILE A 163 4.83 3.69 -9.13
N THR A 164 4.82 2.37 -8.96
CA THR A 164 5.07 1.44 -10.06
C THR A 164 3.90 0.47 -10.20
N CYS A 165 3.60 0.07 -11.43
CA CYS A 165 2.61 -0.96 -11.71
C CYS A 165 2.96 -1.73 -12.97
N ASN A 166 2.34 -2.91 -13.15
CA ASN A 166 2.44 -3.64 -14.40
C ASN A 166 1.70 -2.89 -15.51
N PRO A 167 2.13 -3.00 -16.77
CA PRO A 167 1.49 -2.31 -17.89
C PRO A 167 0.01 -2.66 -18.09
N ASP A 168 -0.39 -3.89 -17.78
CA ASP A 168 -1.76 -4.40 -17.85
C ASP A 168 -2.64 -4.00 -16.65
N ASN A 169 -2.05 -3.44 -15.58
CA ASN A 169 -2.80 -2.97 -14.41
C ASN A 169 -3.45 -1.60 -14.67
N ILE A 170 -4.49 -1.61 -15.53
CA ILE A 170 -5.22 -0.40 -15.91
C ILE A 170 -5.78 0.38 -14.70
N PRO A 171 -6.34 -0.25 -13.65
CA PRO A 171 -6.80 0.49 -12.46
C PRO A 171 -5.70 1.30 -11.79
N SER A 172 -4.49 0.73 -11.67
CA SER A 172 -3.35 1.43 -11.06
C SER A 172 -2.86 2.58 -11.94
N ARG A 173 -2.79 2.39 -13.25
CA ARG A 173 -2.45 3.46 -14.21
C ARG A 173 -3.39 4.65 -14.07
N ARG A 174 -4.71 4.40 -14.08
CA ARG A 174 -5.73 5.44 -13.91
C ARG A 174 -5.63 6.15 -12.55
N THR A 175 -5.21 5.44 -11.50
CA THR A 175 -4.94 6.05 -10.20
C THR A 175 -3.77 7.03 -10.28
N CYS A 176 -2.66 6.64 -10.91
CA CYS A 176 -1.50 7.51 -11.12
C CYS A 176 -1.86 8.76 -11.96
N GLU A 177 -2.64 8.57 -13.03
CA GLU A 177 -3.12 9.68 -13.87
C GLU A 177 -3.95 10.70 -13.06
N ARG A 178 -4.90 10.22 -12.25
CA ARG A 178 -5.73 11.10 -11.39
C ARG A 178 -4.95 11.79 -10.27
N LEU A 179 -3.87 11.18 -9.79
CA LEU A 179 -2.95 11.82 -8.85
C LEU A 179 -2.10 12.92 -9.50
N GLY A 180 -2.09 12.99 -10.83
CA GLY A 180 -1.22 13.90 -11.59
C GLY A 180 0.22 13.40 -11.69
N CYS A 181 0.43 12.08 -11.60
CA CYS A 181 1.76 11.50 -11.77
C CYS A 181 2.19 11.53 -13.24
N THR A 182 3.48 11.75 -13.46
CA THR A 182 4.10 11.66 -14.78
C THR A 182 4.62 10.25 -15.02
N LEU A 183 4.21 9.59 -16.11
CA LEU A 183 4.83 8.35 -16.56
C LEU A 183 6.23 8.69 -17.11
N ILE A 184 7.25 8.13 -16.49
CA ILE A 184 8.65 8.39 -16.86
C ILE A 184 9.12 7.38 -17.91
N GLU A 185 8.94 6.09 -17.64
CA GLU A 185 9.41 5.02 -18.52
C GLU A 185 8.79 3.67 -18.16
N THR A 186 9.01 2.68 -19.00
CA THR A 186 8.81 1.27 -18.70
C THR A 186 10.17 0.60 -18.49
N VAL A 187 10.35 -0.08 -17.36
CA VAL A 187 11.61 -0.76 -17.03
C VAL A 187 11.41 -2.26 -16.96
N PRO A 188 12.28 -3.05 -17.63
CA PRO A 188 12.26 -4.50 -17.51
C PRO A 188 12.76 -4.92 -16.13
N LEU A 189 12.16 -5.96 -15.55
CA LEU A 189 12.66 -6.55 -14.31
C LEU A 189 13.88 -7.42 -14.57
N PRO A 190 14.94 -7.32 -13.75
CA PRO A 190 16.07 -8.25 -13.79
C PRO A 190 15.62 -9.71 -13.69
N ALA A 191 16.37 -10.63 -14.28
CA ALA A 191 15.97 -12.03 -14.33
C ALA A 191 15.82 -12.69 -12.95
N ASP A 192 16.61 -12.25 -11.98
CA ASP A 192 16.66 -12.70 -10.59
C ASP A 192 15.77 -11.90 -9.64
N HIS A 193 15.06 -10.88 -10.14
CA HIS A 193 14.24 -10.02 -9.29
C HIS A 193 13.04 -10.78 -8.70
N VAL A 194 12.80 -10.59 -7.39
CA VAL A 194 11.73 -11.30 -6.63
C VAL A 194 10.34 -11.19 -7.25
N LEU A 195 10.01 -10.07 -7.91
CA LEU A 195 8.70 -9.89 -8.55
C LEU A 195 8.50 -10.80 -9.78
N ARG A 196 9.57 -11.32 -10.37
CA ARG A 196 9.45 -12.28 -11.48
C ARG A 196 8.79 -13.58 -11.08
N SER A 197 8.95 -14.02 -9.84
CA SER A 197 8.26 -15.22 -9.32
C SER A 197 6.75 -15.04 -9.25
N ARG A 198 6.26 -13.80 -9.31
CA ARG A 198 4.83 -13.45 -9.38
C ARG A 198 4.30 -13.30 -10.81
N GLY A 199 5.14 -13.53 -11.80
CA GLY A 199 4.78 -13.36 -13.21
C GLY A 199 5.09 -11.98 -13.81
N ASP A 200 5.55 -11.02 -13.01
CA ASP A 200 5.88 -9.69 -13.49
C ASP A 200 7.08 -9.73 -14.46
N ARG A 201 7.06 -8.92 -15.49
CA ARG A 201 8.15 -8.83 -16.50
C ARG A 201 8.77 -7.46 -16.55
N GLU A 202 7.96 -6.43 -16.39
CA GLU A 202 8.32 -5.03 -16.49
C GLU A 202 7.44 -4.18 -15.61
N LYS A 203 7.84 -2.94 -15.34
CA LYS A 203 7.08 -1.96 -14.57
C LYS A 203 6.99 -0.64 -15.30
N LEU A 204 5.80 -0.05 -15.32
CA LEU A 204 5.61 1.37 -15.57
C LEU A 204 6.05 2.14 -14.32
N ARG A 205 6.86 3.19 -14.50
CA ARG A 205 7.34 4.07 -13.42
C ARG A 205 6.64 5.41 -13.51
N PHE A 206 5.88 5.71 -12.48
CA PHE A 206 5.21 6.99 -12.33
C PHE A 206 5.89 7.82 -11.24
N ARG A 207 6.16 9.08 -11.57
CA ARG A 207 6.73 10.07 -10.68
C ARG A 207 5.62 11.01 -10.22
N TRP A 208 5.43 11.12 -8.92
CA TRP A 208 4.47 12.02 -8.30
C TRP A 208 5.20 13.15 -7.59
N GLU A 209 5.06 14.36 -8.11
CA GLU A 209 5.57 15.58 -7.46
C GLU A 209 4.60 15.99 -6.33
N ILE A 210 5.12 16.06 -5.10
CA ILE A 210 4.31 16.30 -3.90
C ILE A 210 4.81 17.50 -3.10
#